data_a8d08ab5375f719eb8b730cf4e2a120c
#
_entry.id   a8d08ab5375f719eb8b730cf4e2a120c
#
_cell.length_a   1.000
_cell.length_b   1.000
_cell.length_c   1.000
_cell.angle_alpha   90.00
_cell.angle_beta   90.00
_cell.angle_gamma   90.00
#
_symmetry.space_group_name_H-M   'P 1'
#
loop_
_entity.id
_entity.type
_entity.pdbx_description
1 polymer ?
#
loop_
_entity_poly.entity_id
_entity_poly.type
_entity_poly.pdbx_seq_one_letter_code
_entity_poly.pdbx_strand_id
1 'polypeptide(L)'
;MILVCGGLQDQVTRFFCDRLEAHGASFRFLDQEIYPTTYQLRCHWQSNCFSGTLESKDWRLGFETLSGVYVRHLPSSQRNSERLGGAEEACGVHAENDLGLESIFAALSCPVANRIGGVVSNVSKPYQTLQIRGSSLRIPSTIVTNEALEAEEFYELCAGRVVRKSVSGISTGTRLTSRQEIPQLLAEGESPVQLQELVAGTDIRVHVIGEEIFATRILSKAVDYRFAEQEGVEVRMEATILPSEVARDCVRTTKRLGLAFSGIDLRESREGQFYAF
;
A
#
# COMPACT_ATOMS: atom_id res chain seq x y z
N MET A 1 -11.74 -6.91 -21.68
CA MET A 1 -12.34 -5.79 -20.91
C MET A 1 -11.60 -5.64 -19.59
N ILE A 2 -11.23 -4.43 -19.17
CA ILE A 2 -10.63 -4.16 -17.84
C ILE A 2 -11.75 -3.72 -16.89
N LEU A 3 -11.72 -4.19 -15.63
CA LEU A 3 -12.55 -3.64 -14.56
C LEU A 3 -11.67 -2.77 -13.66
N VAL A 4 -12.06 -1.52 -13.45
CA VAL A 4 -11.44 -0.60 -12.49
C VAL A 4 -12.38 -0.49 -11.30
N CYS A 5 -11.90 -0.83 -10.10
CA CYS A 5 -12.65 -0.76 -8.85
C CYS A 5 -11.99 0.25 -7.92
N GLY A 6 -12.74 1.28 -7.52
CA GLY A 6 -12.21 2.36 -6.68
C GLY A 6 -13.23 3.47 -6.45
N GLY A 7 -12.78 4.62 -5.95
CA GLY A 7 -13.59 5.81 -5.79
C GLY A 7 -13.19 6.91 -6.78
N LEU A 8 -14.15 7.62 -7.34
CA LEU A 8 -13.87 8.72 -8.29
C LEU A 8 -13.24 9.95 -7.62
N GLN A 9 -13.31 10.05 -6.30
CA GLN A 9 -12.64 11.13 -5.56
C GLN A 9 -11.14 10.88 -5.38
N ASP A 10 -10.68 9.61 -5.49
CA ASP A 10 -9.27 9.27 -5.41
C ASP A 10 -8.54 9.69 -6.70
N GLN A 11 -7.54 10.58 -6.56
CA GLN A 11 -6.78 11.11 -7.70
C GLN A 11 -6.05 10.02 -8.49
N VAL A 12 -5.58 8.95 -7.81
CA VAL A 12 -4.87 7.84 -8.47
C VAL A 12 -5.83 7.03 -9.33
N THR A 13 -7.03 6.78 -8.84
CA THR A 13 -8.10 6.10 -9.60
C THR A 13 -8.47 6.90 -10.85
N ARG A 14 -8.69 8.21 -10.71
CA ARG A 14 -8.98 9.08 -11.88
C ARG A 14 -7.85 9.08 -12.89
N PHE A 15 -6.63 9.29 -12.43
CA PHE A 15 -5.46 9.25 -13.30
C PHE A 15 -5.36 7.94 -14.08
N PHE A 16 -5.64 6.80 -13.41
CA PHE A 16 -5.60 5.50 -14.06
C PHE A 16 -6.70 5.38 -15.15
N CYS A 17 -7.94 5.81 -14.85
CA CYS A 17 -9.01 5.84 -15.83
C CYS A 17 -8.66 6.72 -17.03
N ASP A 18 -8.18 7.95 -16.80
CA ASP A 18 -7.77 8.88 -17.86
C ASP A 18 -6.67 8.27 -18.75
N ARG A 19 -5.74 7.52 -18.15
CA ARG A 19 -4.70 6.83 -18.92
C ARG A 19 -5.25 5.67 -19.75
N LEU A 20 -6.21 4.91 -19.24
CA LEU A 20 -6.88 3.86 -20.01
C LEU A 20 -7.62 4.46 -21.21
N GLU A 21 -8.34 5.55 -21.02
CA GLU A 21 -9.03 6.28 -22.10
C GLU A 21 -8.04 6.79 -23.15
N ALA A 22 -6.97 7.44 -22.72
CA ALA A 22 -5.93 7.96 -23.62
C ALA A 22 -5.25 6.86 -24.45
N HIS A 23 -5.20 5.63 -23.95
CA HIS A 23 -4.69 4.46 -24.66
C HIS A 23 -5.77 3.71 -25.46
N GLY A 24 -7.01 4.18 -25.48
CA GLY A 24 -8.13 3.51 -26.16
C GLY A 24 -8.48 2.14 -25.55
N ALA A 25 -8.11 1.90 -24.28
CA ALA A 25 -8.40 0.66 -23.60
C ALA A 25 -9.87 0.59 -23.19
N SER A 26 -10.53 -0.52 -23.48
CA SER A 26 -11.92 -0.74 -23.06
C SER A 26 -11.96 -1.13 -21.59
N PHE A 27 -12.66 -0.35 -20.75
CA PHE A 27 -12.84 -0.66 -19.33
C PHE A 27 -14.25 -0.38 -18.83
N ARG A 28 -14.57 -0.91 -17.66
CA ARG A 28 -15.74 -0.56 -16.86
C ARG A 28 -15.28 -0.10 -15.48
N PHE A 29 -16.01 0.86 -14.94
CA PHE A 29 -15.73 1.40 -13.62
C PHE A 29 -16.77 0.89 -12.61
N LEU A 30 -16.28 0.32 -11.50
CA LEU A 30 -17.04 -0.05 -10.32
C LEU A 30 -16.75 0.96 -9.23
N ASP A 31 -17.72 1.83 -8.97
CA ASP A 31 -17.60 2.85 -7.93
C ASP A 31 -17.91 2.24 -6.57
N GLN A 32 -16.89 2.17 -5.71
CA GLN A 32 -17.03 1.66 -4.35
C GLN A 32 -17.87 2.55 -3.44
N GLU A 33 -18.03 3.85 -3.76
CA GLU A 33 -18.82 4.76 -2.94
C GLU A 33 -20.33 4.44 -3.00
N ILE A 34 -20.78 3.92 -4.13
CA ILE A 34 -22.19 3.59 -4.38
C ILE A 34 -22.46 2.10 -4.47
N TYR A 35 -21.43 1.25 -4.34
CA TYR A 35 -21.60 -0.19 -4.28
C TYR A 35 -22.15 -0.61 -2.90
N PRO A 36 -23.10 -1.59 -2.81
CA PRO A 36 -23.73 -2.34 -3.90
C PRO A 36 -25.01 -1.70 -4.45
N THR A 37 -25.41 -0.53 -3.98
CA THR A 37 -26.76 0.06 -4.18
C THR A 37 -27.17 0.15 -5.65
N THR A 38 -26.21 0.45 -6.55
CA THR A 38 -26.46 0.66 -7.98
C THR A 38 -25.95 -0.47 -8.85
N TYR A 39 -25.51 -1.56 -8.25
CA TYR A 39 -24.94 -2.70 -8.92
C TYR A 39 -25.68 -3.99 -8.57
N GLN A 40 -25.77 -4.88 -9.55
CA GLN A 40 -26.22 -6.24 -9.34
C GLN A 40 -25.06 -7.20 -9.57
N LEU A 41 -24.79 -8.01 -8.57
CA LEU A 41 -23.73 -9.00 -8.59
C LEU A 41 -24.37 -10.39 -8.54
N ARG A 42 -23.97 -11.28 -9.46
CA ARG A 42 -24.37 -12.68 -9.50
C ARG A 42 -23.13 -13.55 -9.67
N CYS A 43 -22.92 -14.48 -8.77
CA CYS A 43 -21.80 -15.41 -8.79
C CYS A 43 -22.31 -16.84 -8.61
N HIS A 44 -21.73 -17.77 -9.36
CA HIS A 44 -22.04 -19.18 -9.33
C HIS A 44 -20.78 -20.02 -9.26
N TRP A 45 -20.78 -20.98 -8.37
CA TRP A 45 -19.75 -22.00 -8.28
C TRP A 45 -20.40 -23.34 -8.59
N GLN A 46 -19.99 -23.98 -9.66
CA GLN A 46 -20.48 -25.29 -10.05
C GLN A 46 -19.33 -26.16 -10.58
N SER A 47 -19.16 -27.34 -10.03
CA SER A 47 -18.18 -28.32 -10.49
C SER A 47 -16.77 -27.75 -10.67
N ASN A 48 -16.26 -26.99 -9.68
CA ASN A 48 -14.97 -26.28 -9.69
C ASN A 48 -14.86 -25.14 -10.69
N CYS A 49 -15.95 -24.75 -11.34
CA CYS A 49 -16.00 -23.58 -12.20
C CYS A 49 -16.61 -22.41 -11.46
N PHE A 50 -15.96 -21.23 -11.56
CA PHE A 50 -16.47 -19.96 -11.11
C PHE A 50 -16.93 -19.15 -12.31
N SER A 51 -18.15 -18.63 -12.25
CA SER A 51 -18.72 -17.74 -13.25
C SER A 51 -19.55 -16.66 -12.59
N GLY A 52 -19.75 -15.54 -13.26
CA GLY A 52 -20.56 -14.48 -12.68
C GLY A 52 -20.69 -13.28 -13.59
N THR A 53 -21.56 -12.37 -13.14
CA THR A 53 -21.81 -11.11 -13.82
C THR A 53 -21.87 -9.98 -12.81
N LEU A 54 -21.34 -8.84 -13.23
CA LEU A 54 -21.54 -7.55 -12.58
C LEU A 54 -22.31 -6.64 -13.52
N GLU A 55 -23.37 -6.02 -13.04
CA GLU A 55 -24.27 -5.22 -13.84
C GLU A 55 -24.55 -3.89 -13.15
N SER A 56 -24.45 -2.81 -13.90
CA SER A 56 -24.96 -1.49 -13.53
C SER A 56 -26.12 -1.12 -14.44
N LYS A 57 -26.73 0.03 -14.25
CA LYS A 57 -27.81 0.49 -15.13
C LYS A 57 -27.35 0.68 -16.59
N ASP A 58 -26.06 0.96 -16.82
CA ASP A 58 -25.51 1.35 -18.12
C ASP A 58 -24.71 0.24 -18.81
N TRP A 59 -24.33 -0.81 -18.09
CA TRP A 59 -23.51 -1.89 -18.62
C TRP A 59 -23.67 -3.19 -17.84
N ARG A 60 -23.39 -4.30 -18.53
CA ARG A 60 -23.30 -5.64 -17.97
C ARG A 60 -21.95 -6.26 -18.35
N LEU A 61 -21.28 -6.89 -17.41
CA LEU A 61 -19.96 -7.47 -17.55
C LEU A 61 -19.97 -8.92 -17.06
N GLY A 62 -19.69 -9.87 -17.95
CA GLY A 62 -19.39 -11.26 -17.59
C GLY A 62 -17.95 -11.42 -17.16
N PHE A 63 -17.69 -12.12 -16.07
CA PHE A 63 -16.33 -12.27 -15.54
C PHE A 63 -15.38 -13.00 -16.46
N GLU A 64 -15.91 -13.86 -17.34
CA GLU A 64 -15.16 -14.54 -18.40
C GLU A 64 -14.62 -13.59 -19.48
N THR A 65 -15.15 -12.38 -19.59
CA THR A 65 -14.70 -11.37 -20.55
C THR A 65 -13.60 -10.46 -20.00
N LEU A 66 -13.25 -10.62 -18.72
CA LEU A 66 -12.24 -9.80 -18.08
C LEU A 66 -10.84 -10.18 -18.54
N SER A 67 -10.08 -9.20 -18.99
CA SER A 67 -8.64 -9.30 -19.24
C SER A 67 -7.79 -8.88 -18.04
N GLY A 68 -8.38 -8.17 -17.07
CA GLY A 68 -7.73 -7.77 -15.84
C GLY A 68 -8.62 -6.91 -14.96
N VAL A 69 -8.26 -6.84 -13.68
CA VAL A 69 -8.93 -6.00 -12.68
C VAL A 69 -7.88 -5.13 -12.00
N TYR A 70 -8.14 -3.83 -11.94
CA TYR A 70 -7.40 -2.91 -11.09
C TYR A 70 -8.25 -2.56 -9.88
N VAL A 71 -7.71 -2.77 -8.68
CA VAL A 71 -8.40 -2.50 -7.42
C VAL A 71 -7.64 -1.43 -6.63
N ARG A 72 -8.32 -0.32 -6.41
CA ARG A 72 -7.85 0.74 -5.54
C ARG A 72 -8.84 0.88 -4.38
N HIS A 73 -8.50 0.21 -3.26
CA HIS A 73 -9.39 0.23 -2.09
C HIS A 73 -9.62 1.64 -1.57
N LEU A 74 -10.89 1.97 -1.41
CA LEU A 74 -11.33 3.19 -0.75
C LEU A 74 -11.56 2.87 0.73
N PRO A 75 -10.78 3.44 1.67
CA PRO A 75 -10.99 3.21 3.10
C PRO A 75 -12.44 3.52 3.51
N SER A 76 -13.02 2.70 4.37
CA SER A 76 -14.39 2.88 4.86
C SER A 76 -14.62 4.27 5.49
N SER A 77 -13.58 4.84 6.12
CA SER A 77 -13.60 6.20 6.69
C SER A 77 -13.72 7.32 5.63
N GLN A 78 -13.45 7.04 4.37
CA GLN A 78 -13.58 7.98 3.25
C GLN A 78 -14.90 7.83 2.50
N ARG A 79 -15.74 6.86 2.88
CA ARG A 79 -17.04 6.63 2.26
C ARG A 79 -18.13 7.40 2.98
N ASN A 80 -19.12 7.83 2.23
CA ASN A 80 -20.27 8.54 2.78
C ASN A 80 -21.12 7.58 3.64
N SER A 81 -21.13 7.80 4.95
CA SER A 81 -21.87 6.99 5.93
C SER A 81 -23.32 7.46 6.15
N GLU A 82 -23.74 8.59 5.58
CA GLU A 82 -25.06 9.19 5.83
C GLU A 82 -26.24 8.30 5.43
N ARG A 83 -26.01 7.31 4.57
CA ARG A 83 -27.07 6.40 4.08
C ARG A 83 -27.29 5.15 4.94
N LEU A 84 -26.45 4.87 5.93
CA LEU A 84 -26.38 3.58 6.62
C LEU A 84 -26.66 3.68 8.15
N GLY A 85 -27.39 4.67 8.61
CA GLY A 85 -27.95 4.68 9.97
C GLY A 85 -26.98 5.06 11.11
N GLY A 86 -25.69 5.23 10.82
CA GLY A 86 -24.66 5.62 11.79
C GLY A 86 -23.26 5.17 11.38
N ALA A 87 -22.23 5.81 11.94
CA ALA A 87 -20.84 5.56 11.51
C ALA A 87 -20.36 4.13 11.79
N GLU A 88 -20.82 3.50 12.85
CA GLU A 88 -20.37 2.17 13.27
C GLU A 88 -21.05 1.05 12.45
N GLU A 89 -22.37 1.13 12.22
CA GLU A 89 -23.10 0.21 11.33
C GLU A 89 -22.64 0.33 9.88
N ALA A 90 -22.43 1.57 9.42
CA ALA A 90 -21.91 1.84 8.09
C ALA A 90 -20.53 1.22 7.86
N CYS A 91 -19.64 1.28 8.86
CA CYS A 91 -18.31 0.68 8.79
C CYS A 91 -18.38 -0.84 8.61
N GLY A 92 -19.26 -1.52 9.36
CA GLY A 92 -19.47 -2.97 9.24
C GLY A 92 -19.99 -3.39 7.87
N VAL A 93 -20.99 -2.67 7.32
CA VAL A 93 -21.56 -2.96 6.00
C VAL A 93 -20.54 -2.71 4.89
N HIS A 94 -19.76 -1.63 4.98
CA HIS A 94 -18.71 -1.37 3.99
C HIS A 94 -17.62 -2.44 4.02
N ALA A 95 -17.20 -2.88 5.21
CA ALA A 95 -16.21 -3.94 5.36
C ALA A 95 -16.71 -5.27 4.75
N GLU A 96 -17.96 -5.64 4.98
CA GLU A 96 -18.56 -6.85 4.40
C GLU A 96 -18.64 -6.77 2.86
N ASN A 97 -19.04 -5.64 2.32
CA ASN A 97 -19.09 -5.41 0.88
C ASN A 97 -17.69 -5.49 0.24
N ASP A 98 -16.68 -4.95 0.89
CA ASP A 98 -15.30 -5.00 0.42
C ASP A 98 -14.77 -6.43 0.41
N LEU A 99 -14.93 -7.14 1.53
CA LEU A 99 -14.52 -8.54 1.64
C LEU A 99 -15.25 -9.43 0.62
N GLY A 100 -16.53 -9.15 0.35
CA GLY A 100 -17.30 -9.82 -0.68
C GLY A 100 -16.71 -9.61 -2.07
N LEU A 101 -16.43 -8.37 -2.47
CA LEU A 101 -15.78 -8.06 -3.75
C LEU A 101 -14.39 -8.66 -3.86
N GLU A 102 -13.60 -8.56 -2.81
CA GLU A 102 -12.24 -9.11 -2.77
C GLU A 102 -12.22 -10.62 -2.90
N SER A 103 -13.16 -11.31 -2.25
CA SER A 103 -13.33 -12.76 -2.39
C SER A 103 -13.67 -13.16 -3.83
N ILE A 104 -14.50 -12.37 -4.50
CA ILE A 104 -14.83 -12.57 -5.90
C ILE A 104 -13.61 -12.32 -6.79
N PHE A 105 -12.89 -11.21 -6.58
CA PHE A 105 -11.67 -10.92 -7.34
C PHE A 105 -10.57 -11.96 -7.12
N ALA A 106 -10.51 -12.58 -5.93
CA ALA A 106 -9.61 -13.69 -5.66
C ALA A 106 -9.93 -14.94 -6.49
N ALA A 107 -11.21 -15.16 -6.85
CA ALA A 107 -11.65 -16.31 -7.63
C ALA A 107 -11.49 -16.11 -9.15
N LEU A 108 -11.23 -14.88 -9.62
CA LEU A 108 -11.06 -14.59 -11.06
C LEU A 108 -9.78 -15.23 -11.61
N SER A 109 -9.86 -15.73 -12.83
CA SER A 109 -8.70 -16.31 -13.55
C SER A 109 -7.80 -15.24 -14.19
N CYS A 110 -8.31 -14.03 -14.41
CA CYS A 110 -7.53 -12.92 -14.98
C CYS A 110 -6.59 -12.29 -13.93
N PRO A 111 -5.56 -11.53 -14.38
CA PRO A 111 -4.73 -10.73 -13.48
C PRO A 111 -5.56 -9.74 -12.66
N VAL A 112 -5.25 -9.62 -11.37
CA VAL A 112 -5.84 -8.66 -10.45
C VAL A 112 -4.73 -7.87 -9.76
N ALA A 113 -4.73 -6.58 -9.89
CA ALA A 113 -3.78 -5.69 -9.24
C ALA A 113 -4.49 -4.80 -8.18
N ASN A 114 -4.50 -5.19 -6.87
CA ASN A 114 -3.91 -6.41 -6.34
C ASN A 114 -4.99 -7.31 -5.71
N ARG A 115 -4.70 -8.61 -5.59
CA ARG A 115 -5.53 -9.52 -4.79
C ARG A 115 -5.36 -9.24 -3.31
N ILE A 116 -6.40 -9.50 -2.52
CA ILE A 116 -6.43 -9.23 -1.07
C ILE A 116 -5.28 -9.91 -0.32
N GLY A 117 -4.94 -11.14 -0.65
CA GLY A 117 -3.85 -11.87 0.02
C GLY A 117 -2.51 -11.13 -0.01
N GLY A 118 -2.23 -10.39 -1.11
CA GLY A 118 -1.06 -9.52 -1.20
C GLY A 118 -1.22 -8.22 -0.42
N VAL A 119 -2.42 -7.63 -0.43
CA VAL A 119 -2.69 -6.33 0.19
C VAL A 119 -2.63 -6.39 1.72
N VAL A 120 -2.97 -7.54 2.32
CA VAL A 120 -2.87 -7.75 3.78
C VAL A 120 -1.46 -7.48 4.31
N SER A 121 -0.42 -7.69 3.50
CA SER A 121 0.94 -7.33 3.89
C SER A 121 1.11 -5.84 4.22
N ASN A 122 0.29 -4.96 3.64
CA ASN A 122 0.38 -3.51 3.85
C ASN A 122 0.01 -3.07 5.28
N VAL A 123 -0.77 -3.87 6.00
CA VAL A 123 -1.15 -3.56 7.38
C VAL A 123 -0.17 -4.07 8.42
N SER A 124 0.93 -4.73 8.00
CA SER A 124 1.95 -5.25 8.90
C SER A 124 3.36 -4.96 8.41
N LYS A 125 3.95 -3.89 8.91
CA LYS A 125 5.37 -3.55 8.62
C LYS A 125 6.35 -4.63 9.08
N PRO A 126 6.20 -5.26 10.25
CA PRO A 126 7.06 -6.38 10.64
C PRO A 126 7.01 -7.54 9.64
N TYR A 127 5.81 -7.87 9.11
CA TYR A 127 5.68 -8.91 8.10
C TYR A 127 6.36 -8.53 6.78
N GLN A 128 6.21 -7.29 6.31
CA GLN A 128 6.91 -6.80 5.12
C GLN A 128 8.42 -6.92 5.29
N THR A 129 8.95 -6.52 6.45
CA THR A 129 10.36 -6.63 6.80
C THR A 129 10.88 -8.07 6.67
N LEU A 130 10.10 -9.07 7.12
CA LEU A 130 10.44 -10.48 6.98
C LEU A 130 10.49 -10.95 5.52
N GLN A 131 9.62 -10.40 4.65
CA GLN A 131 9.58 -10.75 3.23
C GLN A 131 10.77 -10.18 2.42
N ILE A 132 11.34 -9.07 2.86
CA ILE A 132 12.53 -8.45 2.25
C ILE A 132 13.79 -9.25 2.60
N ARG A 133 13.77 -10.01 3.68
CA ARG A 133 14.91 -10.76 4.21
C ARG A 133 15.55 -11.70 3.17
N GLY A 134 16.89 -11.71 3.12
CA GLY A 134 17.67 -12.60 2.25
C GLY A 134 17.81 -12.09 0.82
N SER A 135 17.67 -10.80 0.60
CA SER A 135 17.93 -10.11 -0.66
C SER A 135 19.19 -9.22 -0.56
N SER A 136 19.58 -8.57 -1.67
CA SER A 136 20.57 -7.50 -1.67
C SER A 136 20.07 -6.23 -0.97
N LEU A 137 18.76 -6.16 -0.70
CA LEU A 137 18.16 -5.08 0.05
C LEU A 137 18.42 -5.27 1.55
N ARG A 138 18.95 -4.26 2.18
CA ARG A 138 19.12 -4.22 3.63
C ARG A 138 17.84 -3.76 4.30
N ILE A 139 17.72 -4.12 5.56
CA ILE A 139 16.65 -3.66 6.43
C ILE A 139 17.31 -2.84 7.53
N PRO A 140 16.86 -1.60 7.80
CA PRO A 140 17.37 -0.85 8.94
C PRO A 140 17.10 -1.60 10.25
N SER A 141 17.96 -1.45 11.23
CA SER A 141 17.72 -1.96 12.58
C SER A 141 16.37 -1.49 13.08
N THR A 142 15.57 -2.41 13.59
CA THR A 142 14.17 -2.13 13.92
C THR A 142 13.77 -2.92 15.16
N ILE A 143 13.07 -2.28 16.10
CA ILE A 143 12.35 -2.94 17.19
C ILE A 143 10.89 -2.55 17.23
N VAL A 144 10.08 -3.40 17.81
CA VAL A 144 8.68 -3.12 18.17
C VAL A 144 8.56 -3.42 19.65
N THR A 145 8.29 -2.40 20.44
CA THR A 145 8.25 -2.53 21.91
C THR A 145 7.22 -1.58 22.53
N ASN A 146 6.75 -1.93 23.71
CA ASN A 146 6.02 -1.07 24.64
C ASN A 146 6.83 -0.86 25.95
N GLU A 147 8.09 -1.27 25.98
CA GLU A 147 8.97 -1.14 27.14
C GLU A 147 9.97 0.00 26.95
N ALA A 148 9.94 0.96 27.90
CA ALA A 148 10.76 2.17 27.82
C ALA A 148 12.27 1.87 27.86
N LEU A 149 12.69 0.92 28.65
CA LEU A 149 14.11 0.52 28.77
C LEU A 149 14.64 -0.04 27.45
N GLU A 150 13.93 -0.96 26.82
CA GLU A 150 14.30 -1.49 25.50
C GLU A 150 14.37 -0.40 24.42
N ALA A 151 13.42 0.54 24.46
CA ALA A 151 13.39 1.66 23.52
C ALA A 151 14.59 2.60 23.71
N GLU A 152 14.99 2.88 24.95
CA GLU A 152 16.17 3.67 25.26
C GLU A 152 17.46 2.95 24.86
N GLU A 153 17.59 1.67 25.16
CA GLU A 153 18.74 0.87 24.74
C GLU A 153 18.90 0.86 23.22
N PHE A 154 17.80 0.71 22.49
CA PHE A 154 17.79 0.77 21.04
C PHE A 154 18.19 2.16 20.52
N TYR A 155 17.74 3.22 21.17
CA TYR A 155 18.11 4.59 20.84
C TYR A 155 19.62 4.80 20.97
N GLU A 156 20.23 4.33 22.05
CA GLU A 156 21.68 4.39 22.26
C GLU A 156 22.44 3.52 21.24
N LEU A 157 21.95 2.31 20.95
CA LEU A 157 22.54 1.44 19.94
C LEU A 157 22.57 2.10 18.55
N CYS A 158 21.56 2.88 18.21
CA CYS A 158 21.48 3.63 16.95
C CYS A 158 22.18 5.01 17.02
N ALA A 159 22.92 5.29 18.08
CA ALA A 159 23.59 6.58 18.31
C ALA A 159 22.67 7.78 18.18
N GLY A 160 21.45 7.67 18.71
CA GLY A 160 20.43 8.72 18.71
C GLY A 160 19.73 8.94 17.37
N ARG A 161 20.04 8.15 16.35
CA ARG A 161 19.44 8.26 15.01
C ARG A 161 18.28 7.28 14.87
N VAL A 162 17.14 7.65 15.44
CA VAL A 162 15.94 6.81 15.48
C VAL A 162 14.74 7.56 14.95
N VAL A 163 13.94 6.88 14.17
CA VAL A 163 12.61 7.31 13.74
C VAL A 163 11.54 6.39 14.33
N ARG A 164 10.40 6.97 14.67
CA ARG A 164 9.21 6.20 15.02
C ARG A 164 8.29 6.02 13.82
N LYS A 165 7.64 4.88 13.77
CA LYS A 165 6.59 4.52 12.80
C LYS A 165 5.44 3.86 13.54
N SER A 166 4.21 3.90 13.00
CA SER A 166 3.15 3.04 13.51
C SER A 166 3.46 1.58 13.15
N VAL A 167 3.10 0.66 14.02
CA VAL A 167 3.25 -0.80 13.74
C VAL A 167 2.29 -1.23 12.65
N SER A 168 1.08 -0.65 12.63
CA SER A 168 0.09 -0.83 11.58
C SER A 168 0.40 0.05 10.38
N GLY A 169 -0.08 -0.35 9.20
CA GLY A 169 0.00 0.46 7.98
C GLY A 169 -0.88 1.72 8.01
N ILE A 170 -1.66 1.92 9.07
CA ILE A 170 -2.52 3.10 9.27
C ILE A 170 -1.61 4.25 9.71
N SER A 171 -1.35 5.14 8.80
CA SER A 171 -0.23 6.06 8.79
C SER A 171 -0.30 7.21 9.79
N THR A 172 0.75 7.36 10.58
CA THR A 172 1.09 8.63 11.23
C THR A 172 2.36 9.27 10.65
N GLY A 173 2.88 8.76 9.53
CA GLY A 173 4.16 9.20 8.95
C GLY A 173 5.37 8.72 9.76
N THR A 174 6.55 9.05 9.23
CA THR A 174 7.84 8.75 9.87
C THR A 174 8.32 10.02 10.57
N ARG A 175 8.60 9.95 11.87
CA ARG A 175 9.08 11.10 12.66
C ARG A 175 10.37 10.77 13.38
N LEU A 176 11.29 11.75 13.44
CA LEU A 176 12.45 11.66 14.33
C LEU A 176 11.98 11.51 15.78
N THR A 177 12.69 10.74 16.55
CA THR A 177 12.43 10.53 17.97
C THR A 177 13.64 10.97 18.76
N SER A 178 13.45 11.82 19.75
CA SER A 178 14.46 12.17 20.75
C SER A 178 14.38 11.23 21.96
N ARG A 179 15.46 11.13 22.70
CA ARG A 179 15.48 10.33 23.93
C ARG A 179 14.42 10.78 24.94
N GLN A 180 14.17 12.07 25.01
CA GLN A 180 13.22 12.66 25.96
C GLN A 180 11.76 12.32 25.64
N GLU A 181 11.46 12.03 24.36
CA GLU A 181 10.11 11.66 23.91
C GLU A 181 9.78 10.19 24.16
N ILE A 182 10.79 9.32 24.31
CA ILE A 182 10.56 7.86 24.44
C ILE A 182 9.64 7.49 25.59
N PRO A 183 9.84 7.99 26.83
CA PRO A 183 8.95 7.65 27.94
C PRO A 183 7.51 8.12 27.72
N GLN A 184 7.32 9.29 27.10
CA GLN A 184 5.99 9.83 26.81
C GLN A 184 5.28 9.01 25.74
N LEU A 185 6.01 8.64 24.67
CA LEU A 185 5.46 7.81 23.58
C LEU A 185 4.91 6.48 24.06
N LEU A 186 5.50 5.91 25.10
CA LEU A 186 5.10 4.63 25.67
C LEU A 186 4.08 4.78 26.80
N ALA A 187 4.07 5.91 27.49
CA ALA A 187 3.09 6.21 28.54
C ALA A 187 1.71 6.61 27.98
N GLU A 188 1.67 7.25 26.81
CA GLU A 188 0.44 7.70 26.16
C GLU A 188 -0.30 6.58 25.43
N GLY A 189 0.36 5.44 25.16
CA GLY A 189 -0.17 4.36 24.34
C GLY A 189 -0.12 3.01 25.02
N GLU A 190 -1.28 2.35 25.07
CA GLU A 190 -1.37 0.92 25.39
C GLU A 190 -0.80 0.03 24.27
N SER A 191 -0.40 0.64 23.16
CA SER A 191 0.03 -0.07 21.94
C SER A 191 1.54 0.00 21.75
N PRO A 192 2.18 -1.08 21.29
CA PRO A 192 3.59 -1.08 20.95
C PRO A 192 3.92 -0.05 19.86
N VAL A 193 5.12 0.53 19.92
CA VAL A 193 5.67 1.43 18.91
C VAL A 193 6.75 0.73 18.10
N GLN A 194 6.86 1.06 16.84
CA GLN A 194 8.00 0.64 16.01
C GLN A 194 9.05 1.75 15.99
N LEU A 195 10.24 1.44 16.50
CA LEU A 195 11.41 2.28 16.38
C LEU A 195 12.37 1.68 15.34
N GLN A 196 12.92 2.54 14.50
CA GLN A 196 13.78 2.12 13.41
C GLN A 196 14.98 3.08 13.29
N GLU A 197 16.15 2.52 12.98
CA GLU A 197 17.34 3.29 12.66
C GLU A 197 17.08 4.26 11.50
N LEU A 198 17.47 5.51 11.67
CA LEU A 198 17.48 6.50 10.59
C LEU A 198 18.70 6.26 9.69
N VAL A 199 18.49 5.69 8.55
CA VAL A 199 19.52 5.53 7.52
C VAL A 199 19.69 6.86 6.79
N ALA A 200 20.91 7.41 6.80
CA ALA A 200 21.23 8.59 6.00
C ALA A 200 21.39 8.22 4.53
N GLY A 201 20.73 8.95 3.63
CA GLY A 201 20.79 8.64 2.20
C GLY A 201 19.74 9.36 1.38
N THR A 202 19.54 8.90 0.16
CA THR A 202 18.58 9.46 -0.80
C THR A 202 17.43 8.48 -0.99
N ASP A 203 16.21 8.97 -0.91
CA ASP A 203 15.02 8.16 -1.09
C ASP A 203 14.82 7.81 -2.57
N ILE A 204 14.38 6.59 -2.82
CA ILE A 204 14.02 6.10 -4.14
C ILE A 204 12.67 5.38 -4.03
N ARG A 205 11.68 5.88 -4.74
CA ARG A 205 10.39 5.20 -4.90
C ARG A 205 10.45 4.25 -6.09
N VAL A 206 10.20 2.98 -5.86
CA VAL A 206 10.21 1.96 -6.89
C VAL A 206 8.82 1.42 -7.08
N HIS A 207 8.28 1.54 -8.29
CA HIS A 207 7.07 0.85 -8.69
C HIS A 207 7.43 -0.39 -9.48
N VAL A 208 6.86 -1.52 -9.09
CA VAL A 208 7.01 -2.80 -9.78
C VAL A 208 5.65 -3.20 -10.33
N ILE A 209 5.57 -3.47 -11.63
CA ILE A 209 4.36 -3.93 -12.32
C ILE A 209 4.72 -5.22 -13.05
N GLY A 210 4.30 -6.36 -12.51
CA GLY A 210 4.77 -7.65 -13.02
C GLY A 210 6.29 -7.79 -12.87
N GLU A 211 7.03 -7.64 -13.97
CA GLU A 211 8.51 -7.66 -14.01
C GLU A 211 9.11 -6.29 -14.37
N GLU A 212 8.27 -5.34 -14.77
CA GLU A 212 8.70 -3.99 -15.12
C GLU A 212 8.95 -3.13 -13.87
N ILE A 213 9.98 -2.30 -13.94
CA ILE A 213 10.42 -1.45 -12.84
C ILE A 213 10.47 0.01 -13.27
N PHE A 214 9.89 0.86 -12.45
CA PHE A 214 9.93 2.30 -12.58
C PHE A 214 10.49 2.88 -11.28
N ALA A 215 11.72 3.39 -11.32
CA ALA A 215 12.37 3.96 -10.15
C ALA A 215 12.47 5.48 -10.26
N THR A 216 12.13 6.15 -9.17
CA THR A 216 12.17 7.61 -9.05
C THR A 216 13.02 7.98 -7.84
N ARG A 217 14.11 8.69 -8.07
CA ARG A 217 14.94 9.29 -7.03
C ARG A 217 14.25 10.53 -6.48
N ILE A 218 14.20 10.65 -5.17
CA ILE A 218 13.51 11.74 -4.48
C ILE A 218 14.53 12.54 -3.69
N LEU A 219 14.72 13.78 -4.11
CA LEU A 219 15.63 14.73 -3.48
C LEU A 219 14.81 15.64 -2.57
N SER A 220 14.93 15.43 -1.26
CA SER A 220 14.25 16.23 -0.24
C SER A 220 15.11 16.29 1.02
N LYS A 221 14.93 17.36 1.80
CA LYS A 221 15.52 17.50 3.15
C LYS A 221 14.55 17.05 4.25
N ALA A 222 13.29 16.75 3.92
CA ALA A 222 12.31 16.22 4.86
C ALA A 222 12.68 14.80 5.28
N VAL A 223 12.34 14.43 6.50
CA VAL A 223 12.51 13.06 7.02
C VAL A 223 11.58 12.09 6.28
N ASP A 224 10.38 12.54 5.96
CA ASP A 224 9.41 11.84 5.13
C ASP A 224 8.94 12.78 4.01
N TYR A 225 9.38 12.54 2.81
CA TYR A 225 9.11 13.39 1.65
C TYR A 225 7.61 13.55 1.35
N ARG A 226 6.77 12.63 1.80
CA ARG A 226 5.31 12.67 1.61
C ARG A 226 4.66 13.83 2.37
N PHE A 227 5.32 14.31 3.41
CA PHE A 227 4.88 15.44 4.23
C PHE A 227 5.70 16.72 3.99
N ALA A 228 6.65 16.68 3.06
CA ALA A 228 7.58 17.77 2.79
C ALA A 228 6.87 19.11 2.46
N GLU A 229 5.77 19.07 1.70
CA GLU A 229 4.97 20.25 1.38
C GLU A 229 4.39 20.90 2.65
N GLN A 230 3.92 20.11 3.60
CA GLN A 230 3.40 20.60 4.89
C GLN A 230 4.52 21.21 5.76
N GLU A 231 5.75 20.75 5.59
CA GLU A 231 6.94 21.25 6.26
C GLU A 231 7.59 22.44 5.51
N GLY A 232 7.04 22.85 4.36
CA GLY A 232 7.60 23.90 3.50
C GLY A 232 8.95 23.48 2.87
N VAL A 233 9.19 22.18 2.71
CA VAL A 233 10.42 21.63 2.14
C VAL A 233 10.22 21.26 0.69
N GLU A 234 11.16 21.67 -0.17
CA GLU A 234 11.13 21.35 -1.60
C GLU A 234 11.38 19.85 -1.83
N VAL A 235 10.63 19.28 -2.79
CA VAL A 235 10.81 17.92 -3.27
C VAL A 235 11.07 17.96 -4.77
N ARG A 236 12.18 17.36 -5.20
CA ARG A 236 12.49 17.12 -6.60
C ARG A 236 12.51 15.63 -6.89
N MET A 237 11.85 15.24 -7.97
CA MET A 237 11.74 13.85 -8.40
C MET A 237 12.41 13.65 -9.75
N GLU A 238 13.23 12.62 -9.88
CA GLU A 238 13.99 12.30 -11.08
C GLU A 238 13.90 10.81 -11.38
N ALA A 239 13.64 10.45 -12.64
CA ALA A 239 13.73 9.06 -13.05
C ALA A 239 15.16 8.54 -12.83
N THR A 240 15.30 7.33 -12.34
CA THR A 240 16.60 6.70 -12.10
C THR A 240 16.59 5.23 -12.49
N ILE A 241 17.78 4.66 -12.65
CA ILE A 241 17.97 3.25 -12.95
C ILE A 241 18.62 2.59 -11.74
N LEU A 242 18.03 1.51 -11.28
CA LEU A 242 18.57 0.72 -10.17
C LEU A 242 19.68 -0.23 -10.65
N PRO A 243 20.65 -0.58 -9.78
CA PRO A 243 21.52 -1.71 -10.03
C PRO A 243 20.70 -2.98 -10.30
N SER A 244 21.16 -3.83 -11.22
CA SER A 244 20.38 -4.99 -11.68
C SER A 244 20.01 -5.98 -10.56
N GLU A 245 20.82 -6.08 -9.52
CA GLU A 245 20.55 -6.93 -8.35
C GLU A 245 19.42 -6.36 -7.50
N VAL A 246 19.47 -5.06 -7.22
CA VAL A 246 18.43 -4.34 -6.48
C VAL A 246 17.10 -4.42 -7.22
N ALA A 247 17.12 -4.20 -8.53
CA ALA A 247 15.95 -4.32 -9.40
C ALA A 247 15.32 -5.71 -9.31
N ARG A 248 16.12 -6.76 -9.45
CA ARG A 248 15.65 -8.16 -9.33
C ARG A 248 15.06 -8.46 -7.95
N ASP A 249 15.65 -7.90 -6.89
CA ASP A 249 15.15 -8.12 -5.55
C ASP A 249 13.84 -7.38 -5.27
N CYS A 250 13.63 -6.21 -5.88
CA CYS A 250 12.33 -5.53 -5.86
C CYS A 250 11.23 -6.40 -6.51
N VAL A 251 11.50 -6.97 -7.70
CA VAL A 251 10.56 -7.89 -8.37
C VAL A 251 10.31 -9.13 -7.52
N ARG A 252 11.37 -9.73 -6.97
CA ARG A 252 11.26 -10.92 -6.13
C ARG A 252 10.42 -10.66 -4.87
N THR A 253 10.64 -9.52 -4.21
CA THR A 253 9.87 -9.11 -3.03
C THR A 253 8.41 -8.91 -3.37
N THR A 254 8.10 -8.22 -4.48
CA THR A 254 6.74 -8.03 -4.98
C THR A 254 6.03 -9.37 -5.20
N LYS A 255 6.71 -10.33 -5.86
CA LYS A 255 6.17 -11.67 -6.09
C LYS A 255 5.95 -12.46 -4.79
N ARG A 256 6.89 -12.39 -3.83
CA ARG A 256 6.75 -13.04 -2.50
C ARG A 256 5.55 -12.50 -1.72
N LEU A 257 5.27 -11.22 -1.84
CA LEU A 257 4.10 -10.59 -1.24
C LEU A 257 2.80 -10.92 -1.99
N GLY A 258 2.85 -11.64 -3.09
CA GLY A 258 1.68 -11.98 -3.92
C GLY A 258 1.08 -10.77 -4.64
N LEU A 259 1.89 -9.73 -4.88
CA LEU A 259 1.45 -8.49 -5.51
C LEU A 259 1.73 -8.51 -7.02
N ALA A 260 0.77 -8.04 -7.81
CA ALA A 260 0.95 -7.76 -9.24
C ALA A 260 1.51 -6.34 -9.47
N PHE A 261 1.23 -5.44 -8.54
CA PHE A 261 1.70 -4.06 -8.51
C PHE A 261 2.14 -3.70 -7.09
N SER A 262 3.34 -3.18 -6.93
CA SER A 262 3.84 -2.69 -5.64
C SER A 262 4.53 -1.34 -5.76
N GLY A 263 4.57 -0.62 -4.64
CA GLY A 263 5.39 0.55 -4.45
C GLY A 263 6.36 0.28 -3.29
N ILE A 264 7.64 0.20 -3.57
CA ILE A 264 8.69 -0.07 -2.58
C ILE A 264 9.43 1.23 -2.31
N ASP A 265 9.56 1.59 -1.03
CA ASP A 265 10.39 2.70 -0.61
C ASP A 265 11.79 2.18 -0.30
N LEU A 266 12.77 2.65 -1.05
CA LEU A 266 14.18 2.37 -0.84
C LEU A 266 14.91 3.65 -0.39
N ARG A 267 16.04 3.46 0.30
CA ARG A 267 17.01 4.51 0.56
C ARG A 267 18.41 4.04 0.18
N GLU A 268 19.05 4.76 -0.73
CA GLU A 268 20.43 4.56 -1.09
C GLU A 268 21.32 5.32 -0.09
N SER A 269 22.13 4.59 0.68
CA SER A 269 23.07 5.19 1.61
C SER A 269 24.24 5.85 0.87
N ARG A 270 25.05 6.62 1.60
CA ARG A 270 26.27 7.26 1.04
C ARG A 270 27.31 6.25 0.56
N GLU A 271 27.26 5.03 1.11
CA GLU A 271 28.13 3.91 0.75
C GLU A 271 27.56 3.07 -0.42
N GLY A 272 26.48 3.51 -1.05
CA GLY A 272 25.83 2.83 -2.16
C GLY A 272 25.04 1.58 -1.77
N GLN A 273 24.66 1.45 -0.49
CA GLN A 273 23.86 0.33 0.00
C GLN A 273 22.38 0.71 -0.05
N PHE A 274 21.53 -0.26 -0.43
CA PHE A 274 20.09 -0.05 -0.56
C PHE A 274 19.34 -0.65 0.63
N TYR A 275 18.60 0.20 1.32
CA TYR A 275 17.72 -0.17 2.43
C TYR A 275 16.26 -0.09 1.98
N ALA A 276 15.45 -1.07 2.37
CA ALA A 276 14.02 -1.11 2.10
C ALA A 276 13.22 -0.90 3.39
N PHE A 277 12.03 -0.24 3.26
CA PHE A 277 11.21 0.20 4.38
C PHE A 277 9.77 -0.30 4.27
#